data_6bf1b615d01a08323dfce95f68de79f3
#
_entry.id   6bf1b615d01a08323dfce95f68de79f3
#
_cell.length_a   1.000
_cell.length_b   1.000
_cell.length_c   1.000
_cell.angle_alpha   90.00
_cell.angle_beta   90.00
_cell.angle_gamma   90.00
#
_symmetry.space_group_name_H-M   'P 1'
#
loop_
_entity.id
_entity.type
_entity.pdbx_description
1 polymer ?
#
loop_
_entity_poly.entity_id
_entity_poly.type
_entity_poly.pdbx_seq_one_letter_code
_entity_poly.pdbx_strand_id
1 'polypeptide(L)'
;MDGYDGKFMIIDLDFINILPQALLNRGIFLSDKIGVYEIGWKFDDVIKVLYIIKEKEMTVLGGDVYELNGDEIIITYDSWSFSGSNFIKSFEKASKYINNYYKNNGDNFIYTIIVSNATK
;
A
#
# COMPACT_ATOMS: atom_id res chain seq x y z
N MET A 1 14.59 15.75 17.43
CA MET A 1 13.88 15.57 17.39
C MET A 1 13.39 14.76 17.70
N ASP A 2 13.24 14.66 17.83
CA ASP A 2 12.81 14.01 18.00
C ASP A 2 11.87 13.48 17.84
N GLY A 3 12.10 13.66 18.34
CA GLY A 3 10.96 13.19 18.54
C GLY A 3 10.09 12.74 17.61
N TYR A 4 9.73 12.69 17.34
CA TYR A 4 8.93 12.08 16.51
C TYR A 4 9.48 11.16 15.64
N ASP A 5 10.57 10.70 15.99
CA ASP A 5 11.21 9.77 15.20
C ASP A 5 10.39 8.55 14.92
N GLY A 6 9.80 7.94 15.91
CA GLY A 6 8.99 6.77 15.72
C GLY A 6 7.75 7.04 14.90
N LYS A 7 7.22 8.21 15.03
CA LYS A 7 5.99 8.47 14.31
C LYS A 7 6.20 8.70 12.85
N PHE A 8 7.44 8.82 12.41
CA PHE A 8 7.67 8.88 11.00
C PHE A 8 7.76 7.53 10.37
N MET A 9 7.68 6.47 11.16
CA MET A 9 7.90 5.12 10.64
C MET A 9 6.58 4.45 10.30
N ILE A 10 5.77 5.12 9.51
CA ILE A 10 4.59 4.50 8.97
C ILE A 10 4.98 3.46 7.94
N ILE A 11 6.08 3.71 7.21
CA ILE A 11 6.58 2.72 6.27
C ILE A 11 7.34 1.67 7.06
N ASP A 12 6.87 0.44 7.00
CA ASP A 12 7.46 -0.67 7.71
C ASP A 12 8.70 -1.14 6.97
N LEU A 13 9.85 -1.10 7.63
CA LEU A 13 11.10 -1.50 7.02
C LEU A 13 11.10 -2.99 6.66
N ASP A 14 10.45 -3.83 7.46
CA ASP A 14 10.35 -5.24 7.12
C ASP A 14 9.58 -5.44 5.83
N PHE A 15 8.55 -4.66 5.63
CA PHE A 15 7.79 -4.68 4.38
C PHE A 15 8.65 -4.23 3.21
N ILE A 16 9.38 -3.12 3.38
CA ILE A 16 10.25 -2.62 2.32
C ILE A 16 11.29 -3.68 1.93
N ASN A 17 11.84 -4.36 2.93
CA ASN A 17 12.93 -5.30 2.67
C ASN A 17 12.51 -6.54 1.90
N ILE A 18 11.23 -6.89 1.88
CA ILE A 18 10.78 -8.06 1.10
C ILE A 18 10.46 -7.72 -0.35
N LEU A 19 10.47 -6.44 -0.70
CA LEU A 19 10.08 -6.03 -2.05
C LEU A 19 11.29 -5.96 -2.97
N PRO A 20 11.15 -6.46 -4.21
CA PRO A 20 12.20 -6.30 -5.21
C PRO A 20 12.46 -4.82 -5.49
N GLN A 21 13.71 -4.50 -5.79
CA GLN A 21 14.10 -3.13 -6.08
C GLN A 21 13.27 -2.53 -7.22
N ALA A 22 12.93 -3.34 -8.21
CA ALA A 22 12.13 -2.85 -9.34
C ALA A 22 10.76 -2.32 -8.89
N LEU A 23 10.13 -2.99 -7.93
CA LEU A 23 8.85 -2.50 -7.40
C LEU A 23 9.03 -1.26 -6.55
N LEU A 24 10.10 -1.19 -5.77
CA LEU A 24 10.37 0.03 -5.00
C LEU A 24 10.61 1.20 -5.94
N ASN A 25 11.32 0.97 -7.04
CA ASN A 25 11.61 2.04 -7.99
C ASN A 25 10.34 2.56 -8.69
N ARG A 26 9.33 1.72 -8.84
CA ARG A 26 8.09 2.14 -9.46
C ARG A 26 7.07 2.67 -8.46
N GLY A 27 7.35 2.56 -7.18
CA GLY A 27 6.49 3.13 -6.17
C GLY A 27 6.61 4.63 -6.10
N ILE A 28 5.54 5.28 -5.69
CA ILE A 28 5.52 6.72 -5.51
C ILE A 28 5.55 6.99 -4.02
N PHE A 29 6.59 7.68 -3.56
CA PHE A 29 6.74 8.01 -2.15
C PHE A 29 5.89 9.25 -1.87
N LEU A 30 4.83 9.06 -1.12
CA LEU A 30 3.85 10.13 -0.91
C LEU A 30 4.36 11.22 0.00
N SER A 31 5.42 10.95 0.77
CA SER A 31 6.01 11.98 1.63
C SER A 31 6.49 13.19 0.84
N ASP A 32 6.95 12.97 -0.39
CA ASP A 32 7.45 14.06 -1.21
C ASP A 32 6.32 14.88 -1.83
N LYS A 33 5.12 14.32 -1.88
CA LYS A 33 4.00 14.95 -2.57
C LYS A 33 2.97 15.54 -1.60
N ILE A 34 2.58 14.76 -0.60
CA ILE A 34 1.51 15.17 0.30
C ILE A 34 1.85 14.96 1.78
N GLY A 35 3.11 14.63 2.07
CA GLY A 35 3.55 14.51 3.46
C GLY A 35 3.14 13.23 4.17
N VAL A 36 2.64 12.25 3.45
CA VAL A 36 2.24 10.97 4.02
C VAL A 36 3.37 9.97 3.82
N TYR A 37 3.79 9.31 4.89
CA TYR A 37 4.94 8.39 4.82
C TYR A 37 4.51 7.00 4.39
N GLU A 38 4.05 6.92 3.16
CA GLU A 38 3.60 5.68 2.54
C GLU A 38 4.07 5.65 1.08
N ILE A 39 4.06 4.46 0.52
CA ILE A 39 4.39 4.26 -0.88
C ILE A 39 3.13 3.82 -1.59
N GLY A 40 2.82 4.47 -2.70
CA GLY A 40 1.68 4.09 -3.53
C GLY A 40 2.14 3.46 -4.83
N TRP A 41 1.40 2.50 -5.33
CA TRP A 41 1.68 1.84 -6.61
C TRP A 41 0.43 1.86 -7.48
N LYS A 42 0.66 1.94 -8.79
CA LYS A 42 -0.44 1.77 -9.74
C LYS A 42 -0.92 0.32 -9.72
N PHE A 43 -2.04 0.08 -10.37
CA PHE A 43 -2.72 -1.19 -10.31
C PHE A 43 -1.82 -2.39 -10.62
N ASP A 44 -1.12 -2.35 -11.73
CA ASP A 44 -0.31 -3.51 -12.15
C ASP A 44 0.76 -3.86 -11.12
N ASP A 45 1.33 -2.85 -10.50
CA ASP A 45 2.41 -3.08 -9.54
C ASP A 45 1.88 -3.43 -8.15
N VAL A 46 0.77 -2.82 -7.72
CA VAL A 46 0.26 -3.12 -6.39
C VAL A 46 -0.23 -4.57 -6.30
N ILE A 47 -0.74 -5.12 -7.39
CA ILE A 47 -1.12 -6.53 -7.40
C ILE A 47 0.10 -7.41 -7.16
N LYS A 48 1.24 -7.08 -7.77
CA LYS A 48 2.48 -7.82 -7.53
C LYS A 48 2.92 -7.71 -6.08
N VAL A 49 2.80 -6.52 -5.50
CA VAL A 49 3.13 -6.29 -4.09
C VAL A 49 2.26 -7.18 -3.21
N LEU A 50 0.97 -7.27 -3.49
CA LEU A 50 0.07 -8.10 -2.71
C LEU A 50 0.46 -9.57 -2.73
N TYR A 51 0.88 -10.09 -3.89
CA TYR A 51 1.30 -11.49 -3.97
C TYR A 51 2.56 -11.75 -3.16
N ILE A 52 3.49 -10.80 -3.16
CA ILE A 52 4.71 -10.95 -2.36
C ILE A 52 4.37 -10.97 -0.86
N ILE A 53 3.48 -10.08 -0.44
CA ILE A 53 3.03 -10.04 0.95
C ILE A 53 2.41 -11.36 1.35
N LYS A 54 1.57 -11.91 0.47
CA LYS A 54 0.92 -13.19 0.74
C LYS A 54 1.94 -14.31 0.88
N GLU A 55 2.94 -14.34 0.01
CA GLU A 55 3.97 -15.38 0.08
C GLU A 55 4.78 -15.30 1.37
N LYS A 56 4.93 -14.10 1.92
CA LYS A 56 5.64 -13.91 3.18
C LYS A 56 4.71 -14.07 4.38
N GLU A 57 3.46 -14.44 4.15
CA GLU A 57 2.48 -14.68 5.19
C GLU A 57 2.25 -13.48 6.08
N MET A 58 2.32 -12.29 5.50
CA MET A 58 2.02 -11.06 6.22
C MET A 58 0.58 -10.66 5.97
N THR A 59 -0.02 -9.99 6.94
CA THR A 59 -1.42 -9.58 6.87
C THR A 59 -1.51 -8.16 6.32
N VAL A 60 -2.36 -7.98 5.31
CA VAL A 60 -2.65 -6.64 4.77
C VAL A 60 -3.75 -6.03 5.63
N LEU A 61 -3.42 -4.98 6.36
CA LEU A 61 -4.38 -4.32 7.24
C LEU A 61 -5.29 -3.35 6.50
N GLY A 62 -4.90 -2.94 5.31
CA GLY A 62 -5.70 -2.02 4.51
C GLY A 62 -4.84 -1.16 3.63
N GLY A 63 -5.44 -0.12 3.11
CA GLY A 63 -4.72 0.85 2.29
C GLY A 63 -5.62 1.98 1.87
N ASP A 64 -5.02 2.96 1.23
CA ASP A 64 -5.72 4.15 0.74
C ASP A 64 -5.58 4.25 -0.76
N VAL A 65 -6.51 4.95 -1.37
CA VAL A 65 -6.49 5.21 -2.80
C VAL A 65 -6.25 6.69 -3.03
N TYR A 66 -5.33 7.00 -3.94
CA TYR A 66 -5.07 8.38 -4.36
C TYR A 66 -5.20 8.46 -5.86
N GLU A 67 -5.64 9.60 -6.34
CA GLU A 67 -5.76 9.83 -7.78
C GLU A 67 -4.52 10.53 -8.29
N LEU A 68 -4.06 10.14 -9.47
CA LEU A 68 -2.96 10.81 -10.15
C LEU A 68 -3.53 11.78 -11.15
N ASN A 69 -3.11 13.06 -11.07
CA ASN A 69 -3.50 14.06 -12.03
C ASN A 69 -2.22 14.78 -12.45
N GLY A 70 -1.58 14.23 -13.48
CA GLY A 70 -0.25 14.69 -13.85
C GLY A 70 0.72 14.39 -12.71
N ASP A 71 1.37 15.43 -12.20
CA ASP A 71 2.30 15.29 -11.07
C ASP A 71 1.60 15.44 -9.72
N GLU A 72 0.31 15.72 -9.72
CA GLU A 72 -0.42 15.93 -8.48
C GLU A 72 -1.00 14.63 -7.95
N ILE A 73 -0.99 14.51 -6.63
CA ILE A 73 -1.61 13.40 -5.93
C ILE A 73 -2.85 13.95 -5.22
N ILE A 74 -4.01 13.39 -5.54
CA ILE A 74 -5.26 13.88 -5.01
C ILE A 74 -5.84 12.86 -4.07
N ILE A 75 -6.22 13.28 -2.87
CA ILE A 75 -6.83 12.42 -1.87
C ILE A 75 -8.25 12.09 -2.32
N THR A 76 -8.57 10.78 -2.41
CA THR A 76 -9.92 10.38 -2.81
C THR A 76 -10.82 10.13 -1.62
N TYR A 77 -10.24 9.93 -0.43
CA TYR A 77 -10.93 9.49 0.78
C TYR A 77 -11.46 8.06 0.68
N ASP A 78 -11.05 7.32 -0.33
CA ASP A 78 -11.42 5.92 -0.46
C ASP A 78 -10.32 5.04 0.13
N SER A 79 -10.75 4.04 0.89
CA SER A 79 -9.82 3.15 1.56
C SER A 79 -10.53 1.84 1.90
N TRP A 80 -9.74 0.86 2.32
CA TRP A 80 -10.30 -0.38 2.87
C TRP A 80 -9.50 -0.77 4.09
N SER A 81 -10.09 -1.61 4.93
CA SER A 81 -9.40 -2.11 6.11
C SER A 81 -9.77 -3.57 6.34
N PHE A 82 -8.88 -4.26 7.06
CA PHE A 82 -9.08 -5.66 7.39
C PHE A 82 -8.69 -5.87 8.85
N SER A 83 -9.54 -6.56 9.60
CA SER A 83 -9.28 -6.91 10.99
C SER A 83 -8.97 -8.39 11.09
N GLY A 84 -7.97 -8.73 11.89
CA GLY A 84 -7.63 -10.11 12.11
C GLY A 84 -6.23 -10.44 11.64
N SER A 85 -5.88 -11.71 11.72
CA SER A 85 -4.54 -12.16 11.38
C SER A 85 -4.51 -13.20 10.26
N ASN A 86 -5.65 -13.43 9.59
CA ASN A 86 -5.70 -14.39 8.50
C ASN A 86 -5.15 -13.74 7.24
N PHE A 87 -3.88 -14.01 6.94
CA PHE A 87 -3.22 -13.31 5.83
C PHE A 87 -3.84 -13.65 4.47
N ILE A 88 -4.36 -14.85 4.30
CA ILE A 88 -4.99 -15.23 3.03
C ILE A 88 -6.27 -14.42 2.82
N LYS A 89 -7.11 -14.30 3.85
CA LYS A 89 -8.32 -13.51 3.75
C LYS A 89 -8.03 -12.03 3.57
N SER A 90 -6.96 -11.54 4.20
CA SER A 90 -6.58 -10.14 4.03
C SER A 90 -6.13 -9.87 2.60
N PHE A 91 -5.40 -10.81 2.02
CA PHE A 91 -5.00 -10.72 0.62
C PHE A 91 -6.23 -10.71 -0.29
N GLU A 92 -7.18 -11.60 -0.04
CA GLU A 92 -8.39 -11.70 -0.85
C GLU A 92 -9.19 -10.40 -0.78
N LYS A 93 -9.32 -9.82 0.41
CA LYS A 93 -10.06 -8.58 0.55
C LYS A 93 -9.39 -7.44 -0.18
N ALA A 94 -8.08 -7.29 0.01
CA ALA A 94 -7.33 -6.23 -0.66
C ALA A 94 -7.40 -6.38 -2.18
N SER A 95 -7.19 -7.59 -2.66
CA SER A 95 -7.20 -7.88 -4.07
C SER A 95 -8.55 -7.57 -4.70
N LYS A 96 -9.63 -7.98 -4.03
CA LYS A 96 -10.98 -7.72 -4.51
C LYS A 96 -11.27 -6.23 -4.53
N TYR A 97 -10.90 -5.52 -3.47
CA TYR A 97 -11.14 -4.09 -3.40
C TYR A 97 -10.42 -3.35 -4.52
N ILE A 98 -9.14 -3.64 -4.69
CA ILE A 98 -8.32 -2.95 -5.68
C ILE A 98 -8.79 -3.29 -7.10
N ASN A 99 -9.10 -4.56 -7.37
CA ASN A 99 -9.58 -4.95 -8.69
C ASN A 99 -10.90 -4.25 -9.02
N ASN A 100 -11.82 -4.18 -8.06
CA ASN A 100 -13.08 -3.50 -8.28
C ASN A 100 -12.89 -2.00 -8.48
N TYR A 101 -11.98 -1.40 -7.71
CA TYR A 101 -11.72 0.02 -7.85
C TYR A 101 -11.16 0.35 -9.23
N TYR A 102 -10.20 -0.45 -9.67
CA TYR A 102 -9.62 -0.27 -10.99
C TYR A 102 -10.65 -0.44 -12.09
N LYS A 103 -11.48 -1.49 -11.97
CA LYS A 103 -12.50 -1.78 -12.96
C LYS A 103 -13.51 -0.64 -13.08
N ASN A 104 -13.86 -0.03 -11.96
CA ASN A 104 -14.89 0.99 -11.93
C ASN A 104 -14.37 2.40 -12.20
N ASN A 105 -13.10 2.66 -11.94
CA ASN A 105 -12.57 4.02 -11.97
C ASN A 105 -11.41 4.25 -12.93
N GLY A 106 -10.81 3.19 -13.46
CA GLY A 106 -9.74 3.32 -14.44
C GLY A 106 -8.36 3.33 -13.83
N ASP A 107 -7.38 3.77 -14.62
CA ASP A 107 -5.96 3.53 -14.35
C ASP A 107 -5.22 4.70 -13.73
N ASN A 108 -5.89 5.78 -13.42
CA ASN A 108 -5.20 6.96 -12.89
C ASN A 108 -5.17 7.01 -11.38
N PHE A 109 -4.97 5.85 -10.76
CA PHE A 109 -4.99 5.74 -9.30
C PHE A 109 -3.79 4.97 -8.81
N ILE A 110 -3.36 5.29 -7.60
CA ILE A 110 -2.36 4.52 -6.89
C ILE A 110 -2.93 4.06 -5.57
N TYR A 111 -2.37 2.97 -5.08
CA TYR A 111 -2.88 2.30 -3.88
C TYR A 111 -1.73 2.11 -2.92
N THR A 112 -1.96 2.45 -1.65
CA THR A 112 -0.99 2.17 -0.60
C THR A 112 -1.36 0.88 0.10
N ILE A 113 -0.40 0.26 0.77
CA ILE A 113 -0.62 -0.98 1.50
C ILE A 113 -0.05 -0.83 2.90
N ILE A 114 -0.86 -1.17 3.89
CA ILE A 114 -0.42 -1.20 5.27
C ILE A 114 -0.41 -2.65 5.72
N VAL A 115 0.71 -3.10 6.23
CA VAL A 115 0.87 -4.50 6.62
C VAL A 115 1.14 -4.63 8.09
N SER A 116 0.78 -5.79 8.63
CA SER A 116 1.12 -6.18 9.97
C SER A 116 2.15 -7.29 9.89
N ASN A 117 3.17 -7.20 10.73
CA ASN A 117 4.14 -8.26 10.81
C ASN A 117 3.49 -9.47 11.47
N ALA A 118 3.28 -10.52 10.71
CA ALA A 118 2.53 -11.68 11.18
C ALA A 118 3.24 -12.44 12.29
N THR A 119 4.52 -12.22 12.47
CA THR A 119 5.25 -12.93 13.50
C THR A 119 5.05 -12.32 14.87
N LYS A 120 4.38 -11.23 14.96
CA LYS A 120 4.15 -10.58 16.25
C LYS A 120 3.00 -11.14 17.02
#